data_cc72c03069f934452ff0b4d6e8ce5a9e
#
_entry.id   cc72c03069f934452ff0b4d6e8ce5a9e
#
_cell.length_a   1.000
_cell.length_b   1.000
_cell.length_c   1.000
_cell.angle_alpha   90.00
_cell.angle_beta   90.00
_cell.angle_gamma   90.00
#
_symmetry.space_group_name_H-M   'P 1'
#
loop_
_entity.id
_entity.type
_entity.pdbx_description
1 polymer ?
#
loop_
_entity_poly.entity_id
_entity_poly.type
_entity_poly.pdbx_seq_one_letter_code
_entity_poly.pdbx_strand_id
1 'polypeptide(L)'
;ESKENITLNRKLTEQSRQLRRLSDDLRSANSSLIEKDKQKDDFLDSVTHELRTPITAIRAAGEILLDDDDIPVEIKKDFLENIISESDRLNEIINDILYLDKLESGTIKLNINKNNIIDTYHKALKPIYHLIQQKNIHHSEINLLNDNEFYYDEARIIQVFQNILGNAYKFTEESGMIQVKFQEKDNLLKIGIFNTGKKIPDEDIDLIFDKFYQSKYQNIRKPVGTGLGLAICKKIIDAHQGKIYAENKEIGVTINILMNNDKNEAV
;
A
#
# COMPACT_ATOMS: atom_id res chain seq x y z
N GLU A 1 46.70 -12.60 48.82
CA GLU A 1 45.86 -13.66 48.15
C GLU A 1 44.36 -13.40 48.24
N SER A 2 43.79 -12.96 49.38
CA SER A 2 42.31 -12.73 49.50
C SER A 2 41.77 -11.53 48.67
N LYS A 3 42.51 -10.41 48.59
CA LYS A 3 42.11 -9.22 47.83
C LYS A 3 42.23 -9.42 46.32
N GLU A 4 43.22 -10.13 45.84
CA GLU A 4 43.40 -10.46 44.43
C GLU A 4 42.29 -11.41 43.92
N ASN A 5 41.92 -12.40 44.72
CA ASN A 5 40.81 -13.31 44.39
C ASN A 5 39.45 -12.59 44.30
N ILE A 6 39.19 -11.61 45.18
CA ILE A 6 37.97 -10.81 45.14
C ILE A 6 37.92 -9.92 43.89
N THR A 7 39.06 -9.33 43.49
CA THR A 7 39.15 -8.50 42.29
C THR A 7 38.99 -9.31 41.02
N LEU A 8 39.58 -10.52 40.96
CA LEU A 8 39.46 -11.45 39.87
C LEU A 8 37.99 -11.94 39.70
N ASN A 9 37.35 -12.32 40.81
CA ASN A 9 35.94 -12.74 40.79
C ASN A 9 34.99 -11.62 40.33
N ARG A 10 35.26 -10.35 40.73
CA ARG A 10 34.50 -9.21 40.20
C ARG A 10 34.66 -9.05 38.67
N LYS A 11 35.91 -9.13 38.17
CA LYS A 11 36.18 -9.07 36.73
C LYS A 11 35.50 -10.20 35.97
N LEU A 12 35.57 -11.43 36.49
CA LEU A 12 34.90 -12.60 35.88
C LEU A 12 33.38 -12.43 35.82
N THR A 13 32.78 -11.90 36.91
CA THR A 13 31.33 -11.65 36.95
C THR A 13 30.93 -10.58 35.97
N GLU A 14 31.71 -9.50 35.85
CA GLU A 14 31.48 -8.42 34.87
C GLU A 14 31.57 -8.94 33.43
N GLN A 15 32.63 -9.70 33.09
CA GLN A 15 32.81 -10.31 31.80
C GLN A 15 31.68 -11.32 31.47
N SER A 16 31.23 -12.12 32.44
CA SER A 16 30.12 -13.03 32.27
C SER A 16 28.82 -12.29 31.99
N ARG A 17 28.56 -11.15 32.64
CA ARG A 17 27.41 -10.30 32.37
C ARG A 17 27.47 -9.66 30.97
N GLN A 18 28.64 -9.19 30.55
CA GLN A 18 28.83 -8.61 29.21
C GLN A 18 28.64 -9.67 28.13
N LEU A 19 29.18 -10.89 28.31
CA LEU A 19 29.00 -12.00 27.39
C LEU A 19 27.52 -12.41 27.25
N ARG A 20 26.78 -12.45 28.36
CA ARG A 20 25.33 -12.74 28.32
C ARG A 20 24.56 -11.66 27.53
N ARG A 21 24.81 -10.39 27.81
CA ARG A 21 24.17 -9.28 27.06
C ARG A 21 24.47 -9.38 25.56
N LEU A 22 25.74 -9.56 25.20
CA LEU A 22 26.16 -9.70 23.80
C LEU A 22 25.52 -10.93 23.12
N SER A 23 25.39 -12.03 23.87
CA SER A 23 24.70 -13.24 23.37
C SER A 23 23.21 -13.01 23.15
N ASP A 24 22.54 -12.27 24.04
CA ASP A 24 21.12 -11.94 23.92
C ASP A 24 20.88 -10.96 22.76
N ASP A 25 21.72 -9.95 22.60
CA ASP A 25 21.70 -8.99 21.49
C ASP A 25 21.92 -9.72 20.13
N LEU A 26 22.88 -10.63 20.09
CA LEU A 26 23.18 -11.43 18.91
C LEU A 26 21.99 -12.36 18.52
N ARG A 27 21.36 -12.98 19.52
CA ARG A 27 20.16 -13.81 19.28
C ARG A 27 19.01 -12.99 18.75
N SER A 28 18.76 -11.80 19.32
CA SER A 28 17.74 -10.88 18.87
C SER A 28 18.00 -10.42 17.43
N ALA A 29 19.23 -10.01 17.12
CA ALA A 29 19.63 -9.60 15.79
C ALA A 29 19.48 -10.75 14.75
N ASN A 30 19.89 -11.97 15.14
CA ASN A 30 19.77 -13.15 14.27
C ASN A 30 18.30 -13.52 14.00
N SER A 31 17.44 -13.46 15.03
CA SER A 31 16.00 -13.69 14.86
C SER A 31 15.39 -12.67 13.90
N SER A 32 15.75 -11.39 14.04
CA SER A 32 15.30 -10.32 13.15
C SER A 32 15.80 -10.52 11.70
N LEU A 33 17.02 -11.00 11.52
CA LEU A 33 17.57 -11.31 10.19
C LEU A 33 16.83 -12.48 9.53
N ILE A 34 16.58 -13.56 10.28
CA ILE A 34 15.82 -14.73 9.78
C ILE A 34 14.39 -14.30 9.37
N GLU A 35 13.75 -13.45 10.16
CA GLU A 35 12.43 -12.96 9.84
C GLU A 35 12.41 -12.08 8.58
N LYS A 36 13.40 -11.21 8.41
CA LYS A 36 13.56 -10.39 7.19
C LYS A 36 13.84 -11.25 5.96
N ASP A 37 14.66 -12.29 6.09
CA ASP A 37 14.97 -13.19 4.99
C ASP A 37 13.72 -13.97 4.56
N LYS A 38 12.94 -14.47 5.52
CA LYS A 38 11.65 -15.09 5.24
C LYS A 38 10.68 -14.14 4.56
N GLN A 39 10.55 -12.91 5.04
CA GLN A 39 9.70 -11.89 4.42
C GLN A 39 10.13 -11.59 2.97
N LYS A 40 11.44 -11.62 2.68
CA LYS A 40 11.98 -11.46 1.34
C LYS A 40 11.63 -12.64 0.43
N ASP A 41 11.71 -13.87 0.94
CA ASP A 41 11.34 -15.07 0.17
C ASP A 41 9.82 -15.08 -0.10
N ASP A 42 8.99 -14.82 0.90
CA ASP A 42 7.53 -14.68 0.75
C ASP A 42 7.18 -13.58 -0.29
N PHE A 43 7.94 -12.48 -0.30
CA PHE A 43 7.82 -11.41 -1.30
C PHE A 43 8.12 -11.91 -2.71
N LEU A 44 9.26 -12.61 -2.92
CA LEU A 44 9.66 -13.12 -4.24
C LEU A 44 8.67 -14.16 -4.77
N ASP A 45 8.16 -15.03 -3.91
CA ASP A 45 7.16 -16.03 -4.28
C ASP A 45 5.84 -15.35 -4.71
N SER A 46 5.40 -14.34 -3.98
CA SER A 46 4.21 -13.56 -4.30
C SER A 46 4.37 -12.79 -5.62
N VAL A 47 5.50 -12.11 -5.84
CA VAL A 47 5.84 -11.45 -7.12
C VAL A 47 5.76 -12.45 -8.27
N THR A 48 6.40 -13.60 -8.10
CA THR A 48 6.45 -14.64 -9.14
C THR A 48 5.04 -15.11 -9.49
N HIS A 49 4.19 -15.28 -8.50
CA HIS A 49 2.79 -15.70 -8.71
C HIS A 49 1.98 -14.61 -9.43
N GLU A 50 2.08 -13.36 -8.98
CA GLU A 50 1.35 -12.23 -9.55
C GLU A 50 1.80 -11.88 -10.99
N LEU A 51 3.08 -12.11 -11.34
CA LEU A 51 3.57 -11.96 -12.71
C LEU A 51 3.17 -13.14 -13.60
N ARG A 52 3.12 -14.36 -13.07
CA ARG A 52 2.79 -15.57 -13.85
C ARG A 52 1.36 -15.55 -14.38
N THR A 53 0.42 -15.06 -13.59
CA THR A 53 -1.02 -15.04 -13.93
C THR A 53 -1.31 -14.25 -15.23
N PRO A 54 -0.94 -12.94 -15.34
CA PRO A 54 -1.15 -12.17 -16.55
C PRO A 54 -0.36 -12.73 -17.74
N ILE A 55 0.87 -13.19 -17.55
CA ILE A 55 1.67 -13.81 -18.61
C ILE A 55 0.96 -15.05 -19.18
N THR A 56 0.42 -15.90 -18.31
CA THR A 56 -0.33 -17.11 -18.73
C THR A 56 -1.60 -16.74 -19.48
N ALA A 57 -2.33 -15.70 -19.06
CA ALA A 57 -3.53 -15.23 -19.72
C ALA A 57 -3.23 -14.64 -21.12
N ILE A 58 -2.18 -13.81 -21.23
CA ILE A 58 -1.69 -13.25 -22.50
C ILE A 58 -1.32 -14.38 -23.47
N ARG A 59 -0.55 -15.35 -22.98
CA ARG A 59 -0.09 -16.48 -23.77
C ARG A 59 -1.28 -17.33 -24.27
N ALA A 60 -2.22 -17.68 -23.37
CA ALA A 60 -3.40 -18.48 -23.74
C ALA A 60 -4.28 -17.77 -24.78
N ALA A 61 -4.51 -16.46 -24.61
CA ALA A 61 -5.25 -15.66 -25.59
C ALA A 61 -4.53 -15.62 -26.96
N GLY A 62 -3.19 -15.49 -26.95
CA GLY A 62 -2.37 -15.51 -28.15
C GLY A 62 -2.38 -16.89 -28.85
N GLU A 63 -2.28 -17.99 -28.09
CA GLU A 63 -2.35 -19.36 -28.64
C GLU A 63 -3.72 -19.61 -29.33
N ILE A 64 -4.84 -19.21 -28.69
CA ILE A 64 -6.20 -19.33 -29.28
C ILE A 64 -6.28 -18.54 -30.58
N LEU A 65 -5.77 -17.31 -30.63
CA LEU A 65 -5.79 -16.44 -31.81
C LEU A 65 -4.93 -16.98 -32.98
N LEU A 66 -3.90 -17.78 -32.66
CA LEU A 66 -3.01 -18.39 -33.65
C LEU A 66 -3.54 -19.73 -34.19
N ASP A 67 -4.24 -20.50 -33.36
CA ASP A 67 -4.67 -21.86 -33.69
C ASP A 67 -6.01 -21.93 -34.47
N ASP A 68 -6.80 -20.84 -34.44
CA ASP A 68 -8.13 -20.82 -35.07
C ASP A 68 -8.32 -19.57 -35.95
N ASP A 69 -8.29 -19.78 -37.28
CA ASP A 69 -8.49 -18.73 -38.27
C ASP A 69 -9.97 -18.28 -38.40
N ASP A 70 -10.91 -19.12 -37.96
CA ASP A 70 -12.35 -18.91 -38.09
C ASP A 70 -13.03 -18.22 -36.91
N ILE A 71 -12.24 -17.73 -35.93
CA ILE A 71 -12.78 -17.00 -34.77
C ILE A 71 -13.55 -15.75 -35.24
N PRO A 72 -14.80 -15.52 -34.79
CA PRO A 72 -15.56 -14.31 -35.07
C PRO A 72 -14.79 -13.04 -34.67
N VAL A 73 -14.95 -11.96 -35.47
CA VAL A 73 -14.21 -10.71 -35.28
C VAL A 73 -14.42 -10.12 -33.87
N GLU A 74 -15.65 -10.24 -33.37
CA GLU A 74 -16.02 -9.78 -32.01
C GLU A 74 -15.21 -10.52 -30.95
N ILE A 75 -15.09 -11.83 -31.06
CA ILE A 75 -14.32 -12.68 -30.11
C ILE A 75 -12.81 -12.43 -30.26
N LYS A 76 -12.30 -12.23 -31.48
CA LYS A 76 -10.91 -11.80 -31.71
C LYS A 76 -10.62 -10.50 -31.00
N LYS A 77 -11.55 -9.55 -31.06
CA LYS A 77 -11.41 -8.27 -30.39
C LYS A 77 -11.35 -8.43 -28.88
N ASP A 78 -12.20 -9.27 -28.27
CA ASP A 78 -12.21 -9.54 -26.84
C ASP A 78 -10.87 -10.15 -26.37
N PHE A 79 -10.29 -11.08 -27.13
CA PHE A 79 -8.98 -11.65 -26.82
C PHE A 79 -7.87 -10.61 -26.92
N LEU A 80 -7.88 -9.72 -27.92
CA LEU A 80 -6.91 -8.65 -28.07
C LEU A 80 -7.03 -7.62 -26.94
N GLU A 81 -8.24 -7.23 -26.56
CA GLU A 81 -8.49 -6.34 -25.42
C GLU A 81 -8.01 -6.98 -24.11
N ASN A 82 -8.20 -8.30 -23.93
CA ASN A 82 -7.68 -9.03 -22.78
C ASN A 82 -6.13 -9.02 -22.74
N ILE A 83 -5.47 -9.27 -23.89
CA ILE A 83 -4.00 -9.19 -24.00
C ILE A 83 -3.49 -7.80 -23.58
N ILE A 84 -4.12 -6.74 -24.08
CA ILE A 84 -3.76 -5.36 -23.75
C ILE A 84 -3.94 -5.10 -22.24
N SER A 85 -5.10 -5.46 -21.70
CA SER A 85 -5.42 -5.27 -20.28
C SER A 85 -4.46 -6.01 -19.35
N GLU A 86 -4.11 -7.26 -19.67
CA GLU A 86 -3.17 -8.03 -18.85
C GLU A 86 -1.72 -7.54 -19.01
N SER A 87 -1.37 -6.96 -20.18
CA SER A 87 -0.08 -6.31 -20.39
C SER A 87 0.04 -5.02 -19.59
N ASP A 88 -1.01 -4.21 -19.54
CA ASP A 88 -1.06 -2.99 -18.73
C ASP A 88 -0.94 -3.33 -17.25
N ARG A 89 -1.68 -4.35 -16.79
CA ARG A 89 -1.57 -4.87 -15.42
C ARG A 89 -0.16 -5.34 -15.08
N LEU A 90 0.52 -6.03 -16.01
CA LEU A 90 1.90 -6.46 -15.81
C LEU A 90 2.85 -5.27 -15.63
N ASN A 91 2.69 -4.22 -16.43
CA ASN A 91 3.45 -2.99 -16.31
C ASN A 91 3.19 -2.29 -14.96
N GLU A 92 1.96 -2.26 -14.47
CA GLU A 92 1.63 -1.73 -13.14
C GLU A 92 2.37 -2.50 -12.04
N ILE A 93 2.34 -3.85 -12.05
CA ILE A 93 3.05 -4.68 -11.07
C ILE A 93 4.54 -4.39 -11.08
N ILE A 94 5.17 -4.34 -12.26
CA ILE A 94 6.61 -4.06 -12.39
C ILE A 94 6.94 -2.67 -11.82
N ASN A 95 6.16 -1.66 -12.17
CA ASN A 95 6.37 -0.30 -11.69
C ASN A 95 6.21 -0.19 -10.17
N ASP A 96 5.22 -0.88 -9.61
CA ASP A 96 4.98 -0.94 -8.17
C ASP A 96 6.16 -1.58 -7.42
N ILE A 97 6.72 -2.68 -7.96
CA ILE A 97 7.88 -3.36 -7.39
C ILE A 97 9.13 -2.46 -7.43
N LEU A 98 9.43 -1.88 -8.59
CA LEU A 98 10.57 -0.98 -8.75
C LEU A 98 10.46 0.25 -7.86
N TYR A 99 9.23 0.73 -7.66
CA TYR A 99 8.98 1.87 -6.80
C TYR A 99 9.16 1.52 -5.31
N LEU A 100 8.66 0.36 -4.88
CA LEU A 100 8.89 -0.14 -3.52
C LEU A 100 10.37 -0.32 -3.20
N ASP A 101 11.14 -0.91 -4.11
CA ASP A 101 12.59 -1.07 -3.95
C ASP A 101 13.30 0.28 -3.75
N LYS A 102 12.95 1.28 -4.55
CA LYS A 102 13.48 2.65 -4.42
C LYS A 102 13.07 3.33 -3.09
N LEU A 103 11.86 3.09 -2.61
CA LEU A 103 11.40 3.59 -1.30
C LEU A 103 12.14 2.92 -0.14
N GLU A 104 12.39 1.61 -0.23
CA GLU A 104 13.10 0.85 0.82
C GLU A 104 14.58 1.17 0.88
N SER A 105 15.21 1.40 -0.26
CA SER A 105 16.62 1.81 -0.32
C SER A 105 16.86 3.26 0.15
N GLY A 106 15.78 4.03 0.46
CA GLY A 106 15.87 5.43 0.84
C GLY A 106 16.41 6.34 -0.27
N THR A 107 16.41 5.85 -1.52
CA THR A 107 16.96 6.60 -2.68
C THR A 107 15.99 7.63 -3.24
N ILE A 108 14.70 7.55 -2.86
CA ILE A 108 13.71 8.53 -3.31
C ILE A 108 13.83 9.79 -2.45
N LYS A 109 14.21 10.88 -3.10
CA LYS A 109 14.06 12.23 -2.52
C LYS A 109 12.67 12.73 -2.87
N LEU A 110 11.89 13.08 -1.84
CA LEU A 110 10.58 13.70 -2.03
C LEU A 110 10.76 15.12 -2.55
N ASN A 111 9.92 15.49 -3.52
CA ASN A 111 9.85 16.88 -4.02
C ASN A 111 8.78 17.65 -3.24
N ILE A 112 9.11 18.02 -2.00
CA ILE A 112 8.18 18.68 -1.09
C ILE A 112 7.99 20.14 -1.50
N ASN A 113 6.76 20.48 -1.88
CA ASN A 113 6.33 21.84 -2.21
C ASN A 113 5.03 22.17 -1.50
N LYS A 114 4.69 23.46 -1.44
CA LYS A 114 3.41 23.93 -0.95
C LYS A 114 2.35 23.70 -2.03
N ASN A 115 1.38 22.85 -1.78
CA ASN A 115 0.37 22.41 -2.74
C ASN A 115 -1.03 22.45 -2.11
N ASN A 116 -2.05 22.65 -2.93
CA ASN A 116 -3.46 22.58 -2.52
C ASN A 116 -3.93 21.14 -2.49
N ILE A 117 -4.29 20.64 -1.30
CA ILE A 117 -4.67 19.22 -1.11
C ILE A 117 -5.98 18.86 -1.81
N ILE A 118 -6.91 19.80 -1.94
CA ILE A 118 -8.19 19.60 -2.63
C ILE A 118 -7.96 19.45 -4.13
N ASP A 119 -7.12 20.31 -4.72
CA ASP A 119 -6.76 20.22 -6.14
C ASP A 119 -6.02 18.92 -6.45
N THR A 120 -5.11 18.51 -5.55
CA THR A 120 -4.40 17.23 -5.65
C THR A 120 -5.36 16.05 -5.61
N TYR A 121 -6.33 16.08 -4.71
CA TYR A 121 -7.40 15.08 -4.64
C TYR A 121 -8.22 15.02 -5.91
N HIS A 122 -8.65 16.16 -6.46
CA HIS A 122 -9.43 16.21 -7.70
C HIS A 122 -8.64 15.70 -8.91
N LYS A 123 -7.32 15.94 -8.97
CA LYS A 123 -6.44 15.33 -9.99
C LYS A 123 -6.45 13.81 -9.91
N ALA A 124 -6.41 13.26 -8.70
CA ALA A 124 -6.45 11.82 -8.48
C ALA A 124 -7.82 11.18 -8.75
N LEU A 125 -8.90 11.90 -8.45
CA LEU A 125 -10.28 11.44 -8.66
C LEU A 125 -10.66 11.39 -10.15
N LYS A 126 -10.16 12.33 -10.94
CA LYS A 126 -10.57 12.53 -12.35
C LYS A 126 -10.56 11.24 -13.19
N PRO A 127 -9.52 10.38 -13.16
CA PRO A 127 -9.49 9.15 -13.97
C PRO A 127 -10.57 8.13 -13.59
N ILE A 128 -10.97 8.07 -12.32
CA ILE A 128 -11.89 7.05 -11.81
C ILE A 128 -13.34 7.55 -11.68
N TYR A 129 -13.57 8.86 -11.78
CA TYR A 129 -14.86 9.46 -11.49
C TYR A 129 -15.99 8.93 -12.36
N HIS A 130 -15.74 8.71 -13.65
CA HIS A 130 -16.76 8.16 -14.56
C HIS A 130 -17.13 6.71 -14.20
N LEU A 131 -16.19 5.90 -13.71
CA LEU A 131 -16.45 4.53 -13.25
C LEU A 131 -17.34 4.53 -11.99
N ILE A 132 -17.07 5.48 -11.07
CA ILE A 132 -17.88 5.70 -9.87
C ILE A 132 -19.33 6.01 -10.28
N GLN A 133 -19.52 6.88 -11.28
CA GLN A 133 -20.84 7.24 -11.80
C GLN A 133 -21.53 6.06 -12.50
N GLN A 134 -20.83 5.30 -13.35
CA GLN A 134 -21.38 4.11 -14.03
C GLN A 134 -21.88 3.04 -13.06
N LYS A 135 -21.21 2.89 -11.90
CA LYS A 135 -21.60 1.97 -10.84
C LYS A 135 -22.66 2.55 -9.90
N ASN A 136 -23.21 3.74 -10.21
CA ASN A 136 -24.17 4.47 -9.38
C ASN A 136 -23.70 4.70 -7.93
N ILE A 137 -22.39 4.76 -7.68
CA ILE A 137 -21.85 5.01 -6.35
C ILE A 137 -22.03 6.48 -6.00
N HIS A 138 -22.62 6.75 -4.83
CA HIS A 138 -22.75 8.11 -4.32
C HIS A 138 -21.40 8.62 -3.82
N HIS A 139 -20.86 9.62 -4.50
CA HIS A 139 -19.60 10.27 -4.11
C HIS A 139 -19.88 11.60 -3.39
N SER A 140 -19.22 11.82 -2.25
CA SER A 140 -19.33 13.08 -1.51
C SER A 140 -17.98 13.52 -0.94
N GLU A 141 -17.79 14.83 -0.87
CA GLU A 141 -16.62 15.50 -0.33
C GLU A 141 -17.03 16.43 0.82
N ILE A 142 -16.31 16.36 1.94
CA ILE A 142 -16.48 17.21 3.10
C ILE A 142 -15.14 17.90 3.36
N ASN A 143 -15.09 19.20 3.10
CA ASN A 143 -13.91 20.02 3.40
C ASN A 143 -14.18 20.86 4.66
N LEU A 144 -13.42 20.61 5.73
CA LEU A 144 -13.44 21.33 7.00
C LEU A 144 -12.08 22.00 7.30
N LEU A 145 -11.27 22.23 6.27
CA LEU A 145 -9.97 22.90 6.38
C LEU A 145 -10.19 24.42 6.40
N ASN A 146 -9.37 25.14 7.19
CA ASN A 146 -9.31 26.60 7.16
C ASN A 146 -8.41 27.08 6.00
N ASP A 147 -7.32 26.35 5.73
CA ASP A 147 -6.42 26.53 4.59
C ASP A 147 -6.24 25.19 3.90
N ASN A 148 -6.25 25.19 2.58
CA ASN A 148 -6.10 23.97 1.78
C ASN A 148 -4.64 23.71 1.38
N GLU A 149 -3.69 24.56 1.77
CA GLU A 149 -2.31 24.51 1.36
C GLU A 149 -1.41 23.84 2.40
N PHE A 150 -0.74 22.75 1.99
CA PHE A 150 0.14 21.92 2.83
C PHE A 150 1.44 21.61 2.09
N TYR A 151 2.49 21.22 2.84
CA TYR A 151 3.78 20.85 2.30
C TYR A 151 3.86 19.33 2.06
N TYR A 152 3.93 18.91 0.79
CA TYR A 152 4.07 17.50 0.40
C TYR A 152 4.53 17.36 -1.05
N ASP A 153 4.92 16.14 -1.45
CA ASP A 153 5.16 15.76 -2.86
C ASP A 153 3.82 15.45 -3.53
N GLU A 154 3.37 16.37 -4.40
CA GLU A 154 2.06 16.27 -5.06
C GLU A 154 1.90 14.97 -5.85
N ALA A 155 2.93 14.59 -6.63
CA ALA A 155 2.85 13.39 -7.46
C ALA A 155 2.67 12.12 -6.62
N ARG A 156 3.31 12.08 -5.45
CA ARG A 156 3.21 10.94 -4.52
C ARG A 156 1.87 10.92 -3.80
N ILE A 157 1.34 12.06 -3.40
CA ILE A 157 0.02 12.10 -2.77
C ILE A 157 -1.10 11.81 -3.79
N ILE A 158 -0.95 12.21 -5.06
CA ILE A 158 -1.85 11.75 -6.14
C ILE A 158 -1.86 10.21 -6.21
N GLN A 159 -0.69 9.56 -6.18
CA GLN A 159 -0.57 8.10 -6.19
C GLN A 159 -1.26 7.46 -4.98
N VAL A 160 -1.10 8.03 -3.78
CA VAL A 160 -1.82 7.58 -2.57
C VAL A 160 -3.33 7.66 -2.75
N PHE A 161 -3.84 8.79 -3.21
CA PHE A 161 -5.27 8.95 -3.47
C PHE A 161 -5.79 7.96 -4.53
N GLN A 162 -5.08 7.79 -5.63
CA GLN A 162 -5.47 6.86 -6.69
C GLN A 162 -5.57 5.41 -6.18
N ASN A 163 -4.60 4.96 -5.39
CA ASN A 163 -4.61 3.63 -4.79
C ASN A 163 -5.78 3.43 -3.82
N ILE A 164 -6.05 4.41 -2.95
CA ILE A 164 -7.13 4.30 -1.97
C ILE A 164 -8.50 4.43 -2.65
N LEU A 165 -8.67 5.37 -3.58
CA LEU A 165 -9.91 5.54 -4.34
C LEU A 165 -10.19 4.34 -5.25
N GLY A 166 -9.16 3.76 -5.86
CA GLY A 166 -9.28 2.52 -6.64
C GLY A 166 -9.78 1.36 -5.77
N ASN A 167 -9.24 1.21 -4.56
CA ASN A 167 -9.74 0.23 -3.61
C ASN A 167 -11.17 0.53 -3.16
N ALA A 168 -11.48 1.79 -2.83
CA ALA A 168 -12.83 2.21 -2.46
C ALA A 168 -13.85 1.87 -3.56
N TYR A 169 -13.55 2.19 -4.82
CA TYR A 169 -14.39 1.83 -5.97
C TYR A 169 -14.58 0.31 -6.11
N LYS A 170 -13.50 -0.44 -5.98
CA LYS A 170 -13.49 -1.89 -6.11
C LYS A 170 -14.38 -2.57 -5.08
N PHE A 171 -14.30 -2.15 -3.82
CA PHE A 171 -14.98 -2.79 -2.69
C PHE A 171 -16.35 -2.19 -2.35
N THR A 172 -16.72 -1.06 -2.96
CA THR A 172 -18.08 -0.51 -2.85
C THR A 172 -19.00 -1.24 -3.82
N GLU A 173 -20.14 -1.72 -3.34
CA GLU A 173 -21.18 -2.31 -4.19
C GLU A 173 -21.90 -1.22 -5.00
N GLU A 174 -22.68 -1.65 -6.00
CA GLU A 174 -23.54 -0.73 -6.77
C GLU A 174 -24.48 0.05 -5.83
N SER A 175 -24.68 1.33 -6.13
CA SER A 175 -25.46 2.26 -5.30
C SER A 175 -24.92 2.45 -3.87
N GLY A 176 -23.69 2.05 -3.60
CA GLY A 176 -22.99 2.34 -2.35
C GLY A 176 -22.49 3.78 -2.27
N MET A 177 -21.63 4.07 -1.28
CA MET A 177 -21.11 5.42 -1.05
C MET A 177 -19.59 5.42 -0.91
N ILE A 178 -18.96 6.45 -1.48
CA ILE A 178 -17.58 6.84 -1.21
C ILE A 178 -17.60 8.29 -0.71
N GLN A 179 -17.06 8.53 0.48
CA GLN A 179 -16.97 9.85 1.07
C GLN A 179 -15.54 10.19 1.44
N VAL A 180 -15.10 11.38 1.05
CA VAL A 180 -13.79 11.89 1.43
C VAL A 180 -13.96 13.09 2.35
N LYS A 181 -13.25 13.08 3.48
CA LYS A 181 -13.31 14.13 4.49
C LYS A 181 -11.91 14.67 4.76
N PHE A 182 -11.77 15.98 4.60
CA PHE A 182 -10.58 16.74 4.95
C PHE A 182 -10.86 17.54 6.22
N GLN A 183 -9.96 17.46 7.18
CA GLN A 183 -10.05 18.23 8.43
C GLN A 183 -8.64 18.49 8.98
N GLU A 184 -8.49 19.61 9.65
CA GLU A 184 -7.31 19.94 10.42
C GLU A 184 -7.58 19.73 11.90
N LYS A 185 -6.68 19.03 12.59
CA LYS A 185 -6.74 18.81 14.02
C LYS A 185 -5.33 18.80 14.58
N ASP A 186 -5.08 19.63 15.61
CA ASP A 186 -3.80 19.68 16.31
C ASP A 186 -2.61 19.93 15.37
N ASN A 187 -2.76 20.84 14.40
CA ASN A 187 -1.80 21.15 13.32
C ASN A 187 -1.49 19.96 12.36
N LEU A 188 -2.32 18.92 12.40
CA LEU A 188 -2.23 17.77 11.50
C LEU A 188 -3.34 17.83 10.45
N LEU A 189 -2.97 17.66 9.18
CA LEU A 189 -3.93 17.35 8.12
C LEU A 189 -4.41 15.92 8.31
N LYS A 190 -5.71 15.74 8.54
CA LYS A 190 -6.36 14.44 8.56
C LYS A 190 -7.27 14.30 7.35
N ILE A 191 -7.06 13.23 6.58
CA ILE A 191 -7.87 12.85 5.42
C ILE A 191 -8.47 11.49 5.70
N GLY A 192 -9.80 11.39 5.68
CA GLY A 192 -10.52 10.13 5.81
C GLY A 192 -11.23 9.78 4.51
N ILE A 193 -10.92 8.64 3.91
CA ILE A 193 -11.59 8.13 2.71
C ILE A 193 -12.42 6.92 3.15
N PHE A 194 -13.73 7.14 3.24
CA PHE A 194 -14.72 6.13 3.63
C PHE A 194 -15.34 5.50 2.39
N ASN A 195 -15.56 4.20 2.46
CA ASN A 195 -16.43 3.52 1.51
C ASN A 195 -17.36 2.53 2.22
N THR A 196 -18.60 2.42 1.72
CA THR A 196 -19.50 1.35 2.13
C THR A 196 -19.02 0.01 1.57
N GLY A 197 -19.29 -1.05 2.30
CA GLY A 197 -18.92 -2.42 1.91
C GLY A 197 -18.63 -3.31 3.11
N LYS A 198 -18.03 -4.46 2.83
CA LYS A 198 -17.66 -5.41 3.89
C LYS A 198 -16.56 -4.82 4.77
N LYS A 199 -16.69 -5.05 6.08
CA LYS A 199 -15.65 -4.72 7.05
C LYS A 199 -14.41 -5.57 6.80
N ILE A 200 -13.26 -5.02 7.14
CA ILE A 200 -12.01 -5.76 7.19
C ILE A 200 -12.04 -6.60 8.49
N PRO A 201 -11.73 -7.91 8.46
CA PRO A 201 -11.56 -8.68 9.70
C PRO A 201 -10.58 -7.97 10.64
N ASP A 202 -10.85 -7.99 11.94
CA ASP A 202 -10.03 -7.26 12.92
C ASP A 202 -8.57 -7.74 12.92
N GLU A 203 -8.34 -9.02 12.63
CA GLU A 203 -7.02 -9.64 12.46
C GLU A 203 -6.26 -9.14 11.22
N ASP A 204 -6.98 -8.66 10.20
CA ASP A 204 -6.42 -8.22 8.93
C ASP A 204 -6.14 -6.71 8.89
N ILE A 205 -6.72 -5.92 9.82
CA ILE A 205 -6.81 -4.46 9.72
C ILE A 205 -5.44 -3.77 9.63
N ASP A 206 -4.44 -4.30 10.30
CA ASP A 206 -3.06 -3.82 10.21
C ASP A 206 -2.30 -4.47 9.06
N LEU A 207 -2.66 -5.70 8.69
CA LEU A 207 -1.99 -6.49 7.66
C LEU A 207 -2.31 -6.02 6.24
N ILE A 208 -3.43 -5.31 6.01
CA ILE A 208 -3.78 -4.79 4.67
C ILE A 208 -2.75 -3.82 4.10
N PHE A 209 -1.83 -3.29 4.92
CA PHE A 209 -0.73 -2.42 4.52
C PHE A 209 0.57 -3.19 4.28
N ASP A 210 0.59 -4.50 4.49
CA ASP A 210 1.73 -5.34 4.18
C ASP A 210 1.77 -5.69 2.69
N LYS A 211 2.97 -5.91 2.18
CA LYS A 211 3.18 -6.22 0.76
C LYS A 211 2.48 -7.51 0.38
N PHE A 212 1.77 -7.50 -0.76
CA PHE A 212 1.02 -8.64 -1.32
C PHE A 212 -0.07 -9.20 -0.41
N TYR A 213 -0.35 -8.53 0.71
CA TYR A 213 -1.43 -8.98 1.57
C TYR A 213 -2.78 -8.82 0.86
N GLN A 214 -3.53 -9.91 0.86
CA GLN A 214 -4.90 -9.96 0.35
C GLN A 214 -5.73 -10.76 1.34
N SER A 215 -6.79 -10.15 1.88
CA SER A 215 -7.65 -10.84 2.85
C SER A 215 -8.32 -12.06 2.21
N LYS A 216 -8.18 -13.22 2.85
CA LYS A 216 -8.74 -14.51 2.41
C LYS A 216 -10.27 -14.56 2.47
N TYR A 217 -10.89 -13.65 3.20
CA TYR A 217 -12.35 -13.60 3.41
C TYR A 217 -13.12 -12.88 2.30
N GLN A 218 -12.43 -12.43 1.26
CA GLN A 218 -13.11 -11.89 0.09
C GLN A 218 -13.53 -13.05 -0.82
N ASN A 219 -14.82 -13.40 -0.78
CA ASN A 219 -15.49 -14.33 -1.72
C ASN A 219 -15.54 -13.77 -3.16
N ILE A 220 -14.50 -13.08 -3.60
CA ILE A 220 -14.34 -12.63 -4.97
C ILE A 220 -13.65 -13.77 -5.72
N ARG A 221 -14.30 -14.29 -6.75
CA ARG A 221 -13.81 -15.41 -7.58
C ARG A 221 -12.43 -15.20 -8.22
N LYS A 222 -11.89 -13.97 -8.16
CA LYS A 222 -10.47 -13.62 -8.44
C LYS A 222 -10.06 -12.48 -7.51
N PRO A 223 -8.94 -12.59 -6.79
CA PRO A 223 -8.37 -11.43 -6.12
C PRO A 223 -7.97 -10.42 -7.22
N VAL A 224 -8.61 -9.24 -7.19
CA VAL A 224 -8.36 -8.19 -8.18
C VAL A 224 -7.39 -7.19 -7.55
N GLY A 225 -6.14 -7.19 -7.97
CA GLY A 225 -5.12 -6.24 -7.52
C GLY A 225 -3.82 -6.94 -7.12
N THR A 226 -2.74 -6.17 -7.01
CA THR A 226 -1.38 -6.66 -6.75
C THR A 226 -1.11 -6.89 -5.26
N GLY A 227 -1.94 -6.35 -4.36
CA GLY A 227 -1.64 -6.30 -2.92
C GLY A 227 -0.50 -5.34 -2.58
N LEU A 228 -0.03 -4.54 -3.53
CA LEU A 228 1.06 -3.57 -3.34
C LEU A 228 0.57 -2.16 -3.07
N GLY A 229 -0.62 -1.80 -3.57
CA GLY A 229 -1.10 -0.42 -3.54
C GLY A 229 -1.16 0.20 -2.14
N LEU A 230 -1.71 -0.49 -1.13
CA LEU A 230 -1.75 0.03 0.25
C LEU A 230 -0.37 0.00 0.92
N ALA A 231 0.49 -0.95 0.60
CA ALA A 231 1.88 -0.98 1.07
C ALA A 231 2.67 0.22 0.52
N ILE A 232 2.47 0.57 -0.75
CA ILE A 232 3.03 1.79 -1.36
C ILE A 232 2.49 3.03 -0.67
N CYS A 233 1.18 3.11 -0.41
CA CYS A 233 0.58 4.22 0.33
C CYS A 233 1.26 4.41 1.69
N LYS A 234 1.44 3.32 2.46
CA LYS A 234 2.10 3.36 3.76
C LYS A 234 3.52 3.91 3.64
N LYS A 235 4.32 3.41 2.69
CA LYS A 235 5.69 3.89 2.47
C LYS A 235 5.76 5.36 2.06
N ILE A 236 4.85 5.82 1.19
CA ILE A 236 4.80 7.24 0.81
C ILE A 236 4.44 8.10 2.01
N ILE A 237 3.43 7.71 2.80
CA ILE A 237 2.99 8.47 3.97
C ILE A 237 4.06 8.45 5.07
N ASP A 238 4.71 7.30 5.31
CA ASP A 238 5.85 7.20 6.23
C ASP A 238 7.01 8.13 5.81
N ALA A 239 7.31 8.21 4.50
CA ALA A 239 8.33 9.12 3.97
C ALA A 239 7.96 10.61 4.15
N HIS A 240 6.66 10.93 4.21
CA HIS A 240 6.14 12.25 4.60
C HIS A 240 6.01 12.41 6.12
N GLN A 241 6.59 11.51 6.92
CA GLN A 241 6.49 11.48 8.39
C GLN A 241 5.03 11.48 8.90
N GLY A 242 4.13 10.96 8.08
CA GLY A 242 2.72 10.83 8.38
C GLY A 242 2.36 9.45 8.94
N LYS A 243 1.06 9.22 9.09
CA LYS A 243 0.50 7.92 9.49
C LYS A 243 -0.69 7.58 8.62
N ILE A 244 -0.76 6.32 8.17
CA ILE A 244 -1.93 5.76 7.49
C ILE A 244 -2.46 4.57 8.28
N TYR A 245 -3.78 4.45 8.41
CA TYR A 245 -4.42 3.34 9.11
C TYR A 245 -5.86 3.14 8.63
N ALA A 246 -6.39 1.94 8.80
CA ALA A 246 -7.76 1.60 8.50
C ALA A 246 -8.62 1.58 9.77
N GLU A 247 -9.91 1.84 9.59
CA GLU A 247 -10.89 1.80 10.67
C GLU A 247 -12.22 1.26 10.13
N ASN A 248 -12.72 0.20 10.75
CA ASN A 248 -14.05 -0.31 10.45
C ASN A 248 -15.12 0.67 10.95
N LYS A 249 -16.11 0.94 10.11
CA LYS A 249 -17.32 1.68 10.47
C LYS A 249 -18.52 0.73 10.50
N GLU A 250 -19.68 1.23 10.86
CA GLU A 250 -20.89 0.41 10.95
C GLU A 250 -21.21 -0.30 9.63
N ILE A 251 -21.12 0.42 8.51
CA ILE A 251 -21.48 -0.04 7.17
C ILE A 251 -20.32 -0.04 6.15
N GLY A 252 -19.08 -0.04 6.60
CA GLY A 252 -17.93 0.02 5.68
C GLY A 252 -16.60 0.25 6.38
N VAL A 253 -15.65 0.83 5.64
CA VAL A 253 -14.28 1.05 6.07
C VAL A 253 -13.85 2.49 5.79
N THR A 254 -13.04 3.06 6.67
CA THR A 254 -12.34 4.32 6.41
C THR A 254 -10.84 4.09 6.41
N ILE A 255 -10.17 4.50 5.35
CA ILE A 255 -8.72 4.67 5.36
C ILE A 255 -8.42 6.11 5.77
N ASN A 256 -7.66 6.25 6.86
CA ASN A 256 -7.27 7.53 7.42
C ASN A 256 -5.80 7.83 7.12
N ILE A 257 -5.51 9.06 6.71
CA ILE A 257 -4.17 9.60 6.52
C ILE A 257 -3.99 10.77 7.48
N LEU A 258 -2.86 10.83 8.17
CA LEU A 258 -2.43 11.94 9.01
C LEU A 258 -1.10 12.44 8.47
N MET A 259 -0.98 13.73 8.17
CA MET A 259 0.29 14.36 7.75
C MET A 259 0.52 15.65 8.53
N ASN A 260 1.79 15.91 8.84
CA ASN A 260 2.18 17.17 9.49
C ASN A 260 2.20 18.31 8.46
N ASN A 261 1.88 19.54 8.89
CA ASN A 261 1.91 20.72 8.02
C ASN A 261 3.26 21.47 8.04
N ASP A 262 4.25 20.99 8.79
CA ASP A 262 5.51 21.70 8.95
C ASP A 262 6.53 21.39 7.84
N LYS A 263 7.01 22.46 7.18
CA LYS A 263 8.06 22.38 6.15
C LYS A 263 9.38 21.80 6.67
N ASN A 264 9.67 21.95 7.97
CA ASN A 264 10.95 21.57 8.57
C ASN A 264 11.02 20.11 9.03
N GLU A 265 9.89 19.39 9.05
CA GLU A 265 9.83 17.97 9.45
C GLU A 265 9.73 17.03 8.24
N ALA A 266 9.65 17.54 7.01
CA ALA A 266 9.48 16.77 5.78
C ALA A 266 10.81 16.55 5.01
N VAL A 267 11.96 16.49 5.71
CA VAL A 267 13.29 16.25 5.10
C VAL A 267 13.92 14.98 5.64
#